data_5e71fcde4c5ba4372117d9b48c6e58e1
#
_entry.id   5e71fcde4c5ba4372117d9b48c6e58e1
#
_cell.length_a   1.000
_cell.length_b   1.000
_cell.length_c   1.000
_cell.angle_alpha   90.00
_cell.angle_beta   90.00
_cell.angle_gamma   90.00
#
_symmetry.space_group_name_H-M   'P 1'
#
loop_
_entity.id
_entity.type
_entity.pdbx_description
1 polymer ?
#
loop_
_entity_poly.entity_id
_entity_poly.type
_entity_poly.pdbx_seq_one_letter_code
_entity_poly.pdbx_strand_id
1 'polypeptide(L)'
;MLCNVKQFYNYIINHCQSDCFNLVLHRHLGDSFVLLCLKDYFEKKYGKKLYFFVKPRQEILMKIFSIENYTVFDITKFIDIRDYTTETDISKTQYIDKIEENLYINLFPSIPLINTPFICNPIDYIKNRCPYKNFIHGWSIMLGLDIKQVSAPKLNIKLSNEVLNKLNNIDLNKIICFAPEANSCNEINIEFWNLLAEQLTLKGYSVIVNSVNRHNEIKFANYFNFSLYDFIAISKSAKAVFTIRSGLADILANVSKNCFVFSTEDIYQDYFYMNKIFKLPYKVNEIRINTGINSKEAKKVLNNILNQLK
;
A
#
# COMPACT_ATOMS: atom_id res chain seq x y z
N MET A 1 -19.09 1.28 24.48
CA MET A 1 -18.78 1.85 23.16
C MET A 1 -20.08 2.02 22.38
N LEU A 2 -20.64 3.19 22.37
CA LEU A 2 -21.80 3.51 21.51
C LEU A 2 -21.26 4.17 20.24
N CYS A 3 -20.79 3.33 19.32
CA CYS A 3 -20.72 3.78 17.94
C CYS A 3 -22.16 4.09 17.50
N ASN A 4 -22.39 5.25 16.91
CA ASN A 4 -23.68 5.52 16.29
C ASN A 4 -23.74 4.76 14.95
N VAL A 5 -23.69 3.42 15.04
CA VAL A 5 -23.68 2.48 13.94
C VAL A 5 -24.79 2.79 12.96
N LYS A 6 -25.96 3.14 13.49
CA LYS A 6 -27.12 3.52 12.70
C LYS A 6 -26.89 4.80 11.90
N GLN A 7 -26.25 5.80 12.49
CA GLN A 7 -25.92 7.05 11.77
C GLN A 7 -24.87 6.81 10.69
N PHE A 8 -23.84 6.03 10.98
CA PHE A 8 -22.83 5.64 9.99
C PHE A 8 -23.45 4.86 8.83
N TYR A 9 -24.24 3.83 9.12
CA TYR A 9 -24.94 3.05 8.11
C TYR A 9 -25.84 3.93 7.24
N ASN A 10 -26.67 4.79 7.86
CA ASN A 10 -27.54 5.71 7.13
C ASN A 10 -26.73 6.71 6.29
N TYR A 11 -25.56 7.16 6.78
CA TYR A 11 -24.68 8.03 6.00
C TYR A 11 -24.24 7.33 4.71
N ILE A 12 -23.75 6.11 4.79
CA ILE A 12 -23.31 5.34 3.60
C ILE A 12 -24.51 5.11 2.66
N ILE A 13 -25.64 4.65 3.16
CA ILE A 13 -26.84 4.37 2.34
C ILE A 13 -27.32 5.64 1.61
N ASN A 14 -27.36 6.77 2.27
CA ASN A 14 -27.84 8.03 1.69
C ASN A 14 -26.91 8.61 0.60
N HIS A 15 -25.66 8.12 0.53
CA HIS A 15 -24.70 8.52 -0.51
C HIS A 15 -24.51 7.45 -1.59
N CYS A 16 -25.21 6.31 -1.50
CA CYS A 16 -25.15 5.27 -2.52
C CYS A 16 -25.67 5.77 -3.87
N GLN A 17 -25.00 5.37 -4.93
CA GLN A 17 -25.44 5.62 -6.30
C GLN A 17 -26.28 4.44 -6.79
N SER A 18 -27.49 4.71 -7.25
CA SER A 18 -28.50 3.68 -7.61
C SER A 18 -28.14 2.86 -8.86
N ASP A 19 -27.33 3.41 -9.74
CA ASP A 19 -26.90 2.80 -11.00
C ASP A 19 -25.51 2.16 -10.93
N CYS A 20 -24.85 2.23 -9.76
CA CYS A 20 -23.50 1.72 -9.50
C CYS A 20 -23.51 0.55 -8.52
N PHE A 21 -22.41 -0.21 -8.53
CA PHE A 21 -22.04 -1.05 -7.39
C PHE A 21 -21.31 -0.19 -6.36
N ASN A 22 -21.81 -0.15 -5.13
CA ASN A 22 -21.31 0.72 -4.07
C ASN A 22 -20.31 -0.05 -3.18
N LEU A 23 -19.01 0.18 -3.37
CA LEU A 23 -17.94 -0.54 -2.69
C LEU A 23 -17.32 0.28 -1.56
N VAL A 24 -17.36 -0.24 -0.34
CA VAL A 24 -16.68 0.37 0.82
C VAL A 24 -15.25 -0.17 0.92
N LEU A 25 -14.27 0.70 0.72
CA LEU A 25 -12.85 0.36 0.88
C LEU A 25 -12.47 0.44 2.36
N HIS A 26 -12.60 -0.67 3.07
CA HIS A 26 -12.39 -0.73 4.52
C HIS A 26 -10.98 -1.17 4.92
N ARG A 27 -10.23 -1.75 4.00
CA ARG A 27 -8.90 -2.33 4.26
C ARG A 27 -7.77 -1.29 4.21
N HIS A 28 -6.55 -1.78 4.40
CA HIS A 28 -5.32 -0.98 4.29
C HIS A 28 -5.04 -0.51 2.86
N LEU A 29 -4.08 0.40 2.74
CA LEU A 29 -3.74 1.04 1.47
C LEU A 29 -3.37 0.03 0.36
N GLY A 30 -2.57 -1.00 0.70
CA GLY A 30 -2.15 -2.03 -0.26
C GLY A 30 -3.30 -2.90 -0.73
N ASP A 31 -4.15 -3.35 0.21
CA ASP A 31 -5.35 -4.12 -0.11
C ASP A 31 -6.25 -3.34 -1.07
N SER A 32 -6.48 -2.06 -0.75
CA SER A 32 -7.29 -1.17 -1.57
C SER A 32 -6.67 -0.94 -2.96
N PHE A 33 -5.34 -0.79 -3.04
CA PHE A 33 -4.63 -0.68 -4.30
C PHE A 33 -4.83 -1.92 -5.18
N VAL A 34 -4.63 -3.10 -4.61
CA VAL A 34 -4.81 -4.38 -5.33
C VAL A 34 -6.26 -4.55 -5.80
N LEU A 35 -7.22 -4.19 -4.96
CA LEU A 35 -8.64 -4.22 -5.32
C LEU A 35 -8.96 -3.27 -6.49
N LEU A 36 -8.42 -2.06 -6.47
CA LEU A 36 -8.60 -1.09 -7.56
C LEU A 36 -8.00 -1.56 -8.89
N CYS A 37 -6.97 -2.39 -8.87
CA CYS A 37 -6.44 -3.02 -10.09
C CYS A 37 -7.44 -3.98 -10.74
N LEU A 38 -8.47 -4.43 -10.02
CA LEU A 38 -9.54 -5.28 -10.53
C LEU A 38 -10.76 -4.47 -11.04
N LYS A 39 -10.80 -3.16 -10.83
CA LYS A 39 -11.94 -2.29 -11.15
C LYS A 39 -12.42 -2.47 -12.59
N ASP A 40 -11.53 -2.31 -13.57
CA ASP A 40 -11.91 -2.36 -14.98
C ASP A 40 -12.40 -3.75 -15.40
N TYR A 41 -11.87 -4.81 -14.83
CA TYR A 41 -12.32 -6.19 -15.05
C TYR A 41 -13.74 -6.39 -14.50
N PHE A 42 -13.99 -5.85 -13.30
CA PHE A 42 -15.31 -5.90 -12.66
C PHE A 42 -16.35 -5.13 -13.47
N GLU A 43 -16.08 -3.88 -13.80
CA GLU A 43 -16.98 -3.03 -14.56
C GLU A 43 -17.29 -3.61 -15.94
N LYS A 44 -16.28 -4.19 -16.61
CA LYS A 44 -16.47 -4.88 -17.89
C LYS A 44 -17.36 -6.11 -17.76
N LYS A 45 -17.20 -6.90 -16.70
CA LYS A 45 -18.00 -8.13 -16.47
C LYS A 45 -19.46 -7.81 -16.21
N TYR A 46 -19.73 -6.83 -15.35
CA TYR A 46 -21.09 -6.55 -14.88
C TYR A 46 -21.80 -5.44 -15.65
N GLY A 47 -21.12 -4.74 -16.55
CA GLY A 47 -21.67 -3.65 -17.35
C GLY A 47 -22.05 -2.40 -16.55
N LYS A 48 -21.59 -2.29 -15.28
CA LYS A 48 -21.90 -1.19 -14.39
C LYS A 48 -20.62 -0.66 -13.72
N LYS A 49 -20.64 0.62 -13.36
CA LYS A 49 -19.54 1.28 -12.68
C LYS A 49 -19.47 0.91 -11.19
N LEU A 50 -18.27 1.04 -10.63
CA LEU A 50 -18.05 1.05 -9.18
C LEU A 50 -18.14 2.48 -8.67
N TYR A 51 -18.84 2.66 -7.56
CA TYR A 51 -18.80 3.86 -6.73
C TYR A 51 -18.10 3.52 -5.41
N PHE A 52 -17.16 4.36 -4.97
CA PHE A 52 -16.31 4.02 -3.85
C PHE A 52 -16.62 4.86 -2.62
N PHE A 53 -16.70 4.21 -1.48
CA PHE A 53 -16.62 4.86 -0.17
C PHE A 53 -15.21 4.64 0.38
N VAL A 54 -14.47 5.74 0.61
CA VAL A 54 -13.04 5.70 0.95
C VAL A 54 -12.75 6.45 2.24
N LYS A 55 -11.79 5.96 3.01
CA LYS A 55 -11.24 6.69 4.15
C LYS A 55 -10.31 7.81 3.67
N PRO A 56 -10.09 8.88 4.46
CA PRO A 56 -9.18 9.98 4.05
C PRO A 56 -7.82 9.49 3.58
N ARG A 57 -7.22 8.50 4.27
CA ARG A 57 -5.92 7.92 3.91
C ARG A 57 -5.92 7.17 2.56
N GLN A 58 -7.07 6.79 2.02
CA GLN A 58 -7.22 6.09 0.74
C GLN A 58 -7.55 7.03 -0.42
N GLU A 59 -7.88 8.29 -0.15
CA GLU A 59 -8.20 9.27 -1.18
C GLU A 59 -7.05 9.45 -2.20
N ILE A 60 -5.81 9.26 -1.76
CA ILE A 60 -4.66 9.24 -2.64
C ILE A 60 -4.80 8.19 -3.76
N LEU A 61 -5.40 7.04 -3.49
CA LEU A 61 -5.63 6.01 -4.51
C LEU A 61 -6.60 6.51 -5.57
N MET A 62 -7.65 7.21 -5.17
CA MET A 62 -8.60 7.80 -6.12
C MET A 62 -7.87 8.77 -7.07
N LYS A 63 -7.00 9.61 -6.52
CA LYS A 63 -6.19 10.55 -7.30
C LYS A 63 -5.25 9.85 -8.29
N ILE A 64 -4.50 8.83 -7.85
CA ILE A 64 -3.54 8.15 -8.72
C ILE A 64 -4.20 7.25 -9.77
N PHE A 65 -5.39 6.71 -9.50
CA PHE A 65 -6.19 5.95 -10.46
C PHE A 65 -7.10 6.84 -11.33
N SER A 66 -7.14 8.15 -11.10
CA SER A 66 -8.06 9.10 -11.75
C SER A 66 -9.53 8.68 -11.60
N ILE A 67 -9.92 8.26 -10.41
CA ILE A 67 -11.29 7.89 -10.08
C ILE A 67 -12.00 9.12 -9.51
N GLU A 68 -13.13 9.49 -10.09
CA GLU A 68 -13.95 10.63 -9.65
C GLU A 68 -15.21 10.17 -8.89
N ASN A 69 -15.64 8.93 -9.11
CA ASN A 69 -16.85 8.36 -8.51
C ASN A 69 -16.60 7.83 -7.11
N TYR A 70 -16.45 8.72 -6.11
CA TYR A 70 -16.25 8.31 -4.72
C TYR A 70 -16.77 9.34 -3.71
N THR A 71 -16.97 8.86 -2.49
CA THR A 71 -17.23 9.69 -1.31
C THR A 71 -16.18 9.39 -0.26
N VAL A 72 -15.59 10.45 0.31
CA VAL A 72 -14.70 10.33 1.47
C VAL A 72 -15.56 10.32 2.73
N PHE A 73 -15.35 9.33 3.58
CA PHE A 73 -15.99 9.28 4.89
C PHE A 73 -14.94 9.12 6.00
N ASP A 74 -15.21 9.73 7.12
CA ASP A 74 -14.38 9.63 8.32
C ASP A 74 -15.19 8.93 9.42
N ILE A 75 -14.85 7.69 9.68
CA ILE A 75 -15.56 6.86 10.66
C ILE A 75 -15.41 7.40 12.09
N THR A 76 -14.34 8.16 12.38
CA THR A 76 -14.13 8.75 13.71
C THR A 76 -15.22 9.72 14.12
N LYS A 77 -15.97 10.27 13.16
CA LYS A 77 -17.15 11.10 13.40
C LYS A 77 -18.35 10.34 13.97
N PHE A 78 -18.34 9.02 13.85
CA PHE A 78 -19.41 8.12 14.27
C PHE A 78 -19.02 7.23 15.46
N ILE A 79 -17.76 7.24 15.87
CA ILE A 79 -17.23 6.48 17.01
C ILE A 79 -16.91 7.44 18.14
N ASP A 80 -17.43 7.18 19.33
CA ASP A 80 -17.02 7.93 20.52
C ASP A 80 -15.68 7.42 21.03
N ILE A 81 -14.62 8.20 20.79
CA ILE A 81 -13.24 7.84 21.14
C ILE A 81 -12.89 8.24 22.60
N ARG A 82 -13.81 8.87 23.36
CA ARG A 82 -13.52 9.43 24.68
C ARG A 82 -13.05 8.43 25.73
N ASP A 83 -13.27 7.14 25.53
CA ASP A 83 -12.89 6.08 26.47
C ASP A 83 -11.42 5.61 26.34
N TYR A 84 -10.61 6.26 25.49
CA TYR A 84 -9.22 5.83 25.19
C TYR A 84 -8.19 6.90 25.58
N THR A 85 -7.94 7.05 26.86
CA THR A 85 -6.99 8.07 27.35
C THR A 85 -5.61 7.55 27.78
N THR A 86 -5.32 6.24 27.62
CA THR A 86 -4.14 5.65 28.29
C THR A 86 -3.17 4.88 27.39
N GLU A 87 -3.41 4.75 26.08
CA GLU A 87 -2.54 3.98 25.22
C GLU A 87 -1.75 4.86 24.22
N THR A 88 -0.57 4.38 23.80
CA THR A 88 0.29 5.04 22.81
C THR A 88 -0.46 5.24 21.49
N ASP A 89 -0.08 6.26 20.71
CA ASP A 89 -0.76 6.59 19.45
C ASP A 89 -0.82 5.42 18.45
N ILE A 90 0.18 4.51 18.49
CA ILE A 90 0.23 3.33 17.62
C ILE A 90 -0.81 2.29 18.04
N SER A 91 -0.93 2.01 19.34
CA SER A 91 -1.91 1.06 19.86
C SER A 91 -3.34 1.56 19.63
N LYS A 92 -3.56 2.87 19.74
CA LYS A 92 -4.83 3.53 19.45
C LYS A 92 -5.24 3.36 17.98
N THR A 93 -4.31 3.56 17.05
CA THR A 93 -4.57 3.39 15.61
C THR A 93 -4.92 1.95 15.27
N GLN A 94 -4.16 0.98 15.78
CA GLN A 94 -4.42 -0.44 15.57
C GLN A 94 -5.75 -0.88 16.15
N TYR A 95 -6.12 -0.34 17.31
CA TYR A 95 -7.39 -0.62 17.94
C TYR A 95 -8.58 -0.06 17.15
N ILE A 96 -8.48 1.18 16.68
CA ILE A 96 -9.49 1.78 15.80
C ILE A 96 -9.65 0.95 14.53
N ASP A 97 -8.56 0.57 13.88
CA ASP A 97 -8.59 -0.27 12.67
C ASP A 97 -9.33 -1.60 12.92
N LYS A 98 -9.13 -2.23 14.09
CA LYS A 98 -9.79 -3.49 14.44
C LYS A 98 -11.29 -3.33 14.70
N ILE A 99 -11.68 -2.22 15.32
CA ILE A 99 -13.10 -1.88 15.54
C ILE A 99 -13.77 -1.60 14.20
N GLU A 100 -13.13 -0.79 13.36
CA GLU A 100 -13.61 -0.48 12.04
C GLU A 100 -13.84 -1.74 11.22
N GLU A 101 -12.87 -2.64 11.20
CA GLU A 101 -12.95 -3.89 10.46
C GLU A 101 -14.16 -4.73 10.88
N ASN A 102 -14.35 -4.92 12.19
CA ASN A 102 -15.49 -5.66 12.72
C ASN A 102 -16.83 -4.98 12.37
N LEU A 103 -16.87 -3.65 12.42
CA LEU A 103 -18.05 -2.88 12.07
C LEU A 103 -18.44 -3.09 10.60
N TYR A 104 -17.48 -2.99 9.68
CA TYR A 104 -17.75 -3.17 8.25
C TYR A 104 -18.22 -4.58 7.91
N ILE A 105 -17.59 -5.61 8.49
CA ILE A 105 -17.96 -7.01 8.28
C ILE A 105 -19.40 -7.27 8.75
N ASN A 106 -19.82 -6.65 9.84
CA ASN A 106 -21.18 -6.84 10.38
C ASN A 106 -22.26 -6.02 9.67
N LEU A 107 -21.89 -4.89 9.06
CA LEU A 107 -22.87 -3.98 8.44
C LEU A 107 -23.09 -4.23 6.96
N PHE A 108 -22.07 -4.71 6.25
CA PHE A 108 -22.12 -4.80 4.81
C PHE A 108 -21.87 -6.21 4.31
N PRO A 109 -22.62 -6.68 3.31
CA PRO A 109 -22.39 -7.98 2.70
C PRO A 109 -21.04 -8.01 1.99
N SER A 110 -20.43 -9.19 1.94
CA SER A 110 -19.17 -9.43 1.21
C SER A 110 -19.37 -9.76 -0.28
N ILE A 111 -20.59 -9.75 -0.74
CA ILE A 111 -20.97 -10.06 -2.13
C ILE A 111 -21.41 -8.78 -2.82
N PRO A 112 -20.95 -8.51 -4.05
CA PRO A 112 -21.39 -7.37 -4.84
C PRO A 112 -22.91 -7.39 -5.06
N LEU A 113 -23.61 -6.37 -4.56
CA LEU A 113 -25.03 -6.17 -4.75
C LEU A 113 -25.27 -4.81 -5.40
N ILE A 114 -26.26 -4.75 -6.28
CA ILE A 114 -26.70 -3.50 -6.91
C ILE A 114 -27.46 -2.69 -5.86
N ASN A 115 -27.20 -1.39 -5.79
CA ASN A 115 -27.87 -0.43 -4.89
C ASN A 115 -27.63 -0.66 -3.39
N THR A 116 -26.82 -1.65 -3.03
CA THR A 116 -26.48 -1.92 -1.64
C THR A 116 -24.96 -1.81 -1.47
N PRO A 117 -24.46 -1.07 -0.48
CA PRO A 117 -23.03 -1.02 -0.23
C PRO A 117 -22.52 -2.39 0.19
N PHE A 118 -21.37 -2.78 -0.34
CA PHE A 118 -20.73 -4.04 -0.03
C PHE A 118 -19.26 -3.82 0.30
N ILE A 119 -18.68 -4.81 0.96
CA ILE A 119 -17.23 -4.86 1.23
C ILE A 119 -16.63 -6.05 0.49
N CYS A 120 -15.30 -6.01 0.33
CA CYS A 120 -14.56 -7.16 -0.16
C CYS A 120 -13.50 -7.54 0.88
N ASN A 121 -13.60 -8.74 1.45
CA ASN A 121 -12.70 -9.22 2.50
C ASN A 121 -12.23 -10.65 2.23
N PRO A 122 -11.17 -10.85 1.42
CA PRO A 122 -10.69 -12.19 1.08
C PRO A 122 -9.87 -12.85 2.18
N ILE A 123 -9.43 -12.15 3.23
CA ILE A 123 -8.38 -12.64 4.14
C ILE A 123 -8.83 -13.87 4.93
N ASP A 124 -10.04 -13.87 5.48
CA ASP A 124 -10.54 -15.03 6.22
C ASP A 124 -10.79 -16.24 5.32
N TYR A 125 -11.13 -15.96 4.09
CA TYR A 125 -11.33 -16.96 3.05
C TYR A 125 -9.99 -17.56 2.58
N ILE A 126 -8.94 -16.73 2.46
CA ILE A 126 -7.58 -17.14 2.10
C ILE A 126 -6.98 -18.02 3.20
N LYS A 127 -7.15 -17.68 4.47
CA LYS A 127 -6.58 -18.41 5.60
C LYS A 127 -7.19 -19.79 5.80
N ASN A 128 -8.45 -19.99 5.45
CA ASN A 128 -9.21 -21.14 5.97
C ASN A 128 -9.61 -22.19 4.93
N ARG A 129 -9.73 -21.94 3.64
CA ARG A 129 -10.43 -22.90 2.76
C ARG A 129 -10.10 -22.94 1.28
N CYS A 130 -9.24 -22.11 0.71
CA CYS A 130 -9.13 -22.13 -0.75
C CYS A 130 -7.71 -22.19 -1.28
N PRO A 131 -7.50 -22.93 -2.35
CA PRO A 131 -6.26 -22.97 -3.11
C PRO A 131 -6.11 -21.71 -3.97
N TYR A 132 -6.19 -20.52 -3.35
CA TYR A 132 -5.88 -19.31 -4.07
C TYR A 132 -4.41 -19.31 -4.46
N LYS A 133 -4.15 -18.95 -5.71
CA LYS A 133 -2.80 -18.99 -6.24
C LYS A 133 -1.95 -17.84 -5.71
N ASN A 134 -2.59 -16.71 -5.37
CA ASN A 134 -1.94 -15.51 -4.85
C ASN A 134 -2.98 -14.52 -4.31
N PHE A 135 -2.52 -13.39 -3.81
CA PHE A 135 -3.33 -12.36 -3.18
C PHE A 135 -4.40 -11.75 -4.10
N ILE A 136 -4.05 -11.41 -5.35
CA ILE A 136 -5.01 -10.85 -6.32
C ILE A 136 -6.11 -11.87 -6.68
N HIS A 137 -5.77 -13.15 -6.73
CA HIS A 137 -6.75 -14.19 -7.02
C HIS A 137 -7.84 -14.27 -5.95
N GLY A 138 -7.47 -14.13 -4.67
CA GLY A 138 -8.44 -14.07 -3.56
C GLY A 138 -9.42 -12.90 -3.72
N TRP A 139 -8.92 -11.70 -3.99
CA TRP A 139 -9.75 -10.52 -4.24
C TRP A 139 -10.65 -10.70 -5.47
N SER A 140 -10.13 -11.29 -6.52
CA SER A 140 -10.88 -11.49 -7.75
C SER A 140 -12.05 -12.44 -7.57
N ILE A 141 -11.87 -13.54 -6.84
CA ILE A 141 -12.96 -14.50 -6.55
C ILE A 141 -14.08 -13.85 -5.73
N MET A 142 -13.75 -13.04 -4.73
CA MET A 142 -14.75 -12.29 -3.95
C MET A 142 -15.58 -11.33 -4.81
N LEU A 143 -15.00 -10.81 -5.88
CA LEU A 143 -15.70 -10.00 -6.88
C LEU A 143 -16.41 -10.84 -7.96
N GLY A 144 -16.47 -12.16 -7.81
CA GLY A 144 -17.01 -13.07 -8.82
C GLY A 144 -16.15 -13.18 -10.08
N LEU A 145 -14.89 -12.76 -10.03
CA LEU A 145 -13.92 -12.88 -11.13
C LEU A 145 -13.07 -14.14 -10.93
N ASP A 146 -12.28 -14.55 -11.94
CA ASP A 146 -11.24 -15.60 -11.81
C ASP A 146 -9.93 -15.09 -12.43
N ILE A 147 -9.39 -14.04 -11.81
CA ILE A 147 -8.18 -13.37 -12.28
C ILE A 147 -7.02 -13.71 -11.35
N LYS A 148 -6.01 -14.37 -11.91
CA LYS A 148 -4.84 -14.84 -11.16
C LYS A 148 -3.65 -13.89 -11.23
N GLN A 149 -3.67 -12.98 -12.20
CA GLN A 149 -2.65 -11.97 -12.39
C GLN A 149 -3.24 -10.78 -13.16
N VAL A 150 -2.93 -9.56 -12.75
CA VAL A 150 -3.39 -8.34 -13.43
C VAL A 150 -2.23 -7.63 -14.11
N SER A 151 -2.56 -6.89 -15.18
CA SER A 151 -1.61 -5.93 -15.74
C SER A 151 -1.40 -4.77 -14.78
N ALA A 152 -0.19 -4.21 -14.78
CA ALA A 152 0.08 -2.99 -14.04
C ALA A 152 -0.93 -1.91 -14.41
N PRO A 153 -1.57 -1.25 -13.44
CA PRO A 153 -2.56 -0.23 -13.73
C PRO A 153 -1.90 1.02 -14.34
N LYS A 154 -2.66 1.74 -15.18
CA LYS A 154 -2.25 3.06 -15.63
C LYS A 154 -2.49 4.07 -14.50
N LEU A 155 -1.42 4.57 -13.91
CA LEU A 155 -1.48 5.49 -12.79
C LEU A 155 -1.17 6.92 -13.23
N ASN A 156 -2.02 7.86 -12.83
CA ASN A 156 -1.84 9.30 -13.08
C ASN A 156 -0.98 9.92 -11.97
N ILE A 157 0.34 9.81 -12.14
CA ILE A 157 1.30 10.31 -11.17
C ILE A 157 2.21 11.31 -11.87
N LYS A 158 2.20 12.55 -11.36
CA LYS A 158 2.98 13.67 -11.88
C LYS A 158 3.82 14.28 -10.77
N LEU A 159 5.08 14.50 -11.05
CA LEU A 159 5.99 15.23 -10.17
C LEU A 159 5.73 16.74 -10.31
N SER A 160 5.50 17.42 -9.19
CA SER A 160 5.24 18.86 -9.17
C SER A 160 6.55 19.67 -9.12
N ASN A 161 6.51 20.92 -9.62
CA ASN A 161 7.64 21.84 -9.50
C ASN A 161 7.97 22.16 -8.03
N GLU A 162 6.98 22.17 -7.14
CA GLU A 162 7.21 22.39 -5.71
C GLU A 162 8.09 21.27 -5.12
N VAL A 163 7.82 20.02 -5.50
CA VAL A 163 8.63 18.87 -5.05
C VAL A 163 10.04 18.94 -5.62
N LEU A 164 10.18 19.31 -6.90
CA LEU A 164 11.50 19.51 -7.52
C LEU A 164 12.32 20.58 -6.81
N ASN A 165 11.69 21.68 -6.43
CA ASN A 165 12.35 22.76 -5.68
C ASN A 165 12.80 22.27 -4.28
N LYS A 166 11.96 21.47 -3.58
CA LYS A 166 12.33 20.88 -2.29
C LYS A 166 13.53 19.92 -2.40
N LEU A 167 13.70 19.28 -3.55
CA LEU A 167 14.84 18.40 -3.81
C LEU A 167 16.14 19.18 -4.15
N ASN A 168 16.13 20.53 -4.13
CA ASN A 168 17.29 21.38 -4.36
C ASN A 168 18.12 21.00 -5.60
N ASN A 169 17.44 20.74 -6.73
CA ASN A 169 18.06 20.35 -7.99
C ASN A 169 18.88 19.04 -7.97
N ILE A 170 18.62 18.17 -7.01
CA ILE A 170 19.23 16.83 -7.05
C ILE A 170 18.78 16.14 -8.35
N ASP A 171 19.74 15.60 -9.09
CA ASP A 171 19.46 14.82 -10.30
C ASP A 171 18.61 13.59 -9.95
N LEU A 172 17.40 13.52 -10.49
CA LEU A 172 16.46 12.43 -10.23
C LEU A 172 17.06 11.04 -10.58
N ASN A 173 17.94 10.98 -11.57
CA ASN A 173 18.63 9.74 -11.95
C ASN A 173 19.68 9.31 -10.91
N LYS A 174 20.01 10.16 -9.95
CA LYS A 174 20.88 9.85 -8.81
C LYS A 174 20.11 9.66 -7.51
N ILE A 175 18.79 9.84 -7.52
CA ILE A 175 17.97 9.62 -6.33
C ILE A 175 17.70 8.14 -6.14
N ILE A 176 17.89 7.69 -4.92
CA ILE A 176 17.45 6.39 -4.41
C ILE A 176 16.44 6.63 -3.29
N CYS A 177 15.24 6.10 -3.44
CA CYS A 177 14.17 6.22 -2.45
C CYS A 177 14.19 5.04 -1.49
N PHE A 178 14.14 5.31 -0.19
CA PHE A 178 13.95 4.29 0.84
C PHE A 178 12.55 4.42 1.47
N ALA A 179 11.84 3.31 1.57
CA ALA A 179 10.62 3.13 2.36
C ALA A 179 10.83 1.98 3.35
N PRO A 180 11.53 2.21 4.46
CA PRO A 180 12.02 1.17 5.37
C PRO A 180 10.95 0.68 6.36
N GLU A 181 9.80 1.32 6.40
CA GLU A 181 8.75 1.08 7.40
C GLU A 181 7.60 0.26 6.83
N ALA A 182 7.07 -0.66 7.64
CA ALA A 182 5.86 -1.43 7.32
C ALA A 182 5.11 -1.81 8.60
N ASN A 183 3.79 -1.67 8.60
CA ASN A 183 2.95 -2.04 9.75
C ASN A 183 2.65 -3.54 9.83
N SER A 184 2.86 -4.29 8.76
CA SER A 184 2.46 -5.70 8.63
C SER A 184 3.62 -6.69 8.53
N CYS A 185 4.86 -6.21 8.53
CA CYS A 185 6.07 -7.01 8.46
C CYS A 185 7.03 -6.59 9.57
N ASN A 186 7.87 -7.52 10.01
CA ASN A 186 8.93 -7.21 10.96
C ASN A 186 9.93 -6.23 10.35
N GLU A 187 10.44 -5.33 11.17
CA GLU A 187 11.45 -4.36 10.75
C GLU A 187 12.78 -5.05 10.42
N ILE A 188 13.48 -4.51 9.44
CA ILE A 188 14.86 -4.89 9.14
C ILE A 188 15.77 -4.07 10.04
N ASN A 189 16.82 -4.70 10.57
CA ASN A 189 17.81 -4.02 11.41
C ASN A 189 18.33 -2.73 10.74
N ILE A 190 18.33 -1.65 11.50
CA ILE A 190 18.78 -0.33 11.05
C ILE A 190 20.21 -0.34 10.48
N GLU A 191 21.07 -1.23 10.98
CA GLU A 191 22.43 -1.40 10.49
C GLU A 191 22.47 -1.81 9.01
N PHE A 192 21.53 -2.65 8.56
CA PHE A 192 21.42 -3.01 7.16
C PHE A 192 21.13 -1.78 6.28
N TRP A 193 20.18 -0.95 6.71
CA TRP A 193 19.83 0.28 6.01
C TRP A 193 20.98 1.27 5.99
N ASN A 194 21.72 1.39 7.10
CA ASN A 194 22.90 2.23 7.20
C ASN A 194 24.00 1.80 6.22
N LEU A 195 24.29 0.49 6.17
CA LEU A 195 25.28 -0.06 5.24
C LEU A 195 24.85 0.13 3.77
N LEU A 196 23.57 -0.09 3.47
CA LEU A 196 23.05 0.12 2.12
C LEU A 196 23.15 1.59 1.71
N ALA A 197 22.73 2.52 2.58
CA ALA A 197 22.81 3.97 2.32
C ALA A 197 24.24 4.43 2.11
N GLU A 198 25.19 3.99 2.97
CA GLU A 198 26.60 4.29 2.84
C GLU A 198 27.16 3.87 1.47
N GLN A 199 26.94 2.62 1.09
CA GLN A 199 27.45 2.08 -0.17
C GLN A 199 26.85 2.78 -1.41
N LEU A 200 25.59 3.19 -1.34
CA LEU A 200 24.93 3.94 -2.40
C LEU A 200 25.50 5.37 -2.48
N THR A 201 25.72 6.02 -1.34
CA THR A 201 26.30 7.37 -1.28
C THR A 201 27.75 7.38 -1.79
N LEU A 202 28.55 6.37 -1.46
CA LEU A 202 29.91 6.19 -2.00
C LEU A 202 29.92 6.03 -3.53
N LYS A 203 28.83 5.56 -4.12
CA LYS A 203 28.63 5.47 -5.58
C LYS A 203 28.07 6.76 -6.21
N GLY A 204 27.90 7.82 -5.42
CA GLY A 204 27.40 9.12 -5.88
C GLY A 204 25.88 9.20 -6.00
N TYR A 205 25.13 8.31 -5.38
CA TYR A 205 23.67 8.41 -5.27
C TYR A 205 23.27 9.24 -4.05
N SER A 206 22.14 9.93 -4.17
CA SER A 206 21.46 10.63 -3.09
C SER A 206 20.36 9.75 -2.52
N VAL A 207 20.55 9.23 -1.32
CA VAL A 207 19.52 8.43 -0.63
C VAL A 207 18.54 9.37 0.04
N ILE A 208 17.24 9.19 -0.23
CA ILE A 208 16.16 9.94 0.41
C ILE A 208 15.22 8.99 1.14
N VAL A 209 14.79 9.41 2.33
CA VAL A 209 13.81 8.70 3.15
C VAL A 209 12.61 9.60 3.37
N ASN A 210 11.41 9.07 3.13
CA ASN A 210 10.17 9.72 3.52
C ASN A 210 9.61 9.00 4.74
N SER A 211 9.92 9.49 5.92
CA SER A 211 9.45 8.92 7.18
C SER A 211 8.86 10.01 8.07
N VAL A 212 7.74 9.69 8.69
CA VAL A 212 7.09 10.54 9.70
C VAL A 212 7.72 10.33 11.07
N ASN A 213 8.23 9.12 11.33
CA ASN A 213 8.81 8.73 12.61
C ASN A 213 10.35 8.65 12.49
N ARG A 214 11.03 9.67 13.00
CA ARG A 214 12.51 9.72 13.01
C ARG A 214 13.17 8.91 14.14
N HIS A 215 12.50 7.93 14.71
CA HIS A 215 13.03 7.18 15.85
C HIS A 215 14.26 6.34 15.53
N ASN A 216 14.44 5.95 14.27
CA ASN A 216 15.63 5.23 13.79
C ASN A 216 16.17 5.93 12.54
N GLU A 217 17.04 6.93 12.72
CA GLU A 217 17.63 7.63 11.58
C GLU A 217 18.64 6.76 10.85
N ILE A 218 18.40 6.54 9.56
CA ILE A 218 19.34 5.91 8.65
C ILE A 218 20.47 6.90 8.37
N LYS A 219 21.70 6.54 8.71
CA LYS A 219 22.88 7.34 8.40
C LYS A 219 23.07 7.44 6.88
N PHE A 220 23.66 8.56 6.42
CA PHE A 220 23.89 8.83 5.00
C PHE A 220 22.64 9.01 4.13
N ALA A 221 21.46 9.17 4.75
CA ALA A 221 20.21 9.46 4.06
C ALA A 221 19.71 10.87 4.37
N ASN A 222 19.05 11.48 3.40
CA ASN A 222 18.38 12.76 3.55
C ASN A 222 16.88 12.51 3.86
N TYR A 223 16.39 13.11 4.93
CA TYR A 223 15.02 12.97 5.38
C TYR A 223 14.14 14.08 4.86
N PHE A 224 13.05 13.70 4.23
CA PHE A 224 12.04 14.64 3.76
C PHE A 224 10.68 14.28 4.33
N ASN A 225 9.83 15.30 4.47
CA ASN A 225 8.42 15.16 4.81
C ASN A 225 7.59 15.48 3.56
N PHE A 226 7.56 14.55 2.62
CA PHE A 226 6.70 14.64 1.46
C PHE A 226 5.34 14.02 1.76
N SER A 227 4.31 14.48 1.07
CA SER A 227 3.07 13.72 1.01
C SER A 227 3.32 12.34 0.39
N LEU A 228 2.48 11.37 0.70
CA LEU A 228 2.61 10.04 0.11
C LEU A 228 2.53 10.09 -1.43
N TYR A 229 1.70 10.98 -1.99
CA TYR A 229 1.62 11.19 -3.43
C TYR A 229 2.96 11.69 -4.02
N ASP A 230 3.57 12.67 -3.37
CA ASP A 230 4.83 13.25 -3.83
C ASP A 230 5.97 12.23 -3.74
N PHE A 231 6.00 11.45 -2.67
CA PHE A 231 6.99 10.38 -2.54
C PHE A 231 6.84 9.31 -3.64
N ILE A 232 5.61 8.92 -3.98
CA ILE A 232 5.34 8.01 -5.09
C ILE A 232 5.78 8.65 -6.42
N ALA A 233 5.53 9.95 -6.61
CA ALA A 233 5.93 10.68 -7.82
C ALA A 233 7.46 10.76 -7.98
N ILE A 234 8.19 11.02 -6.89
CA ILE A 234 9.65 10.98 -6.86
C ILE A 234 10.13 9.57 -7.19
N SER A 235 9.56 8.55 -6.54
CA SER A 235 9.92 7.14 -6.71
C SER A 235 9.75 6.67 -8.16
N LYS A 236 8.76 7.17 -8.88
CA LYS A 236 8.56 6.91 -10.31
C LYS A 236 9.72 7.41 -11.17
N SER A 237 10.34 8.50 -10.78
CA SER A 237 11.42 9.18 -11.51
C SER A 237 12.81 8.83 -10.99
N ALA A 238 12.91 8.26 -9.81
CA ALA A 238 14.17 7.90 -9.16
C ALA A 238 14.91 6.76 -9.88
N LYS A 239 16.22 6.67 -9.67
CA LYS A 239 17.09 5.57 -10.16
C LYS A 239 16.61 4.21 -9.64
N ALA A 240 16.25 4.14 -8.35
CA ALA A 240 15.72 2.93 -7.73
C ALA A 240 14.92 3.25 -6.46
N VAL A 241 14.13 2.27 -6.05
CA VAL A 241 13.38 2.28 -4.78
C VAL A 241 13.71 1.03 -4.00
N PHE A 242 13.94 1.19 -2.70
CA PHE A 242 14.12 0.11 -1.73
C PHE A 242 13.02 0.19 -0.69
N THR A 243 12.26 -0.87 -0.53
CA THR A 243 11.10 -0.89 0.37
C THR A 243 10.97 -2.24 1.07
N ILE A 244 10.41 -2.23 2.29
CA ILE A 244 9.92 -3.46 2.92
C ILE A 244 8.59 -3.85 2.29
N ARG A 245 8.27 -5.14 2.26
CA ARG A 245 6.98 -5.64 1.80
C ARG A 245 5.84 -5.02 2.62
N SER A 246 5.08 -4.16 1.98
CA SER A 246 4.01 -3.37 2.60
C SER A 246 2.98 -2.98 1.55
N GLY A 247 1.88 -2.37 1.97
CA GLY A 247 0.92 -1.80 1.02
C GLY A 247 1.50 -0.71 0.12
N LEU A 248 2.48 0.04 0.60
CA LEU A 248 3.21 1.02 -0.22
C LEU A 248 4.08 0.32 -1.27
N ALA A 249 4.67 -0.83 -0.94
CA ALA A 249 5.46 -1.61 -1.89
C ALA A 249 4.63 -2.05 -3.11
N ASP A 250 3.33 -2.35 -2.95
CA ASP A 250 2.44 -2.68 -4.06
C ASP A 250 2.35 -1.52 -5.07
N ILE A 251 2.29 -0.29 -4.58
CA ILE A 251 2.25 0.90 -5.42
C ILE A 251 3.61 1.15 -6.07
N LEU A 252 4.69 1.15 -5.26
CA LEU A 252 6.05 1.45 -5.72
C LEU A 252 6.54 0.46 -6.77
N ALA A 253 6.21 -0.83 -6.63
CA ALA A 253 6.52 -1.86 -7.62
C ALA A 253 5.86 -1.61 -8.99
N ASN A 254 4.71 -0.93 -9.00
CA ASN A 254 3.98 -0.60 -10.24
C ASN A 254 4.44 0.69 -10.91
N VAL A 255 5.21 1.53 -10.23
CA VAL A 255 5.62 2.85 -10.75
C VAL A 255 7.13 2.99 -10.96
N SER A 256 7.93 2.35 -10.14
CA SER A 256 9.39 2.49 -10.18
C SER A 256 10.01 1.59 -11.25
N LYS A 257 10.96 2.14 -12.01
CA LYS A 257 11.73 1.39 -13.02
C LYS A 257 12.63 0.31 -12.42
N ASN A 258 13.00 0.48 -11.16
CA ASN A 258 13.93 -0.41 -10.48
C ASN A 258 13.53 -0.50 -9.00
N CYS A 259 12.76 -1.52 -8.66
CA CYS A 259 12.20 -1.69 -7.32
C CYS A 259 12.81 -2.92 -6.64
N PHE A 260 13.31 -2.73 -5.42
CA PHE A 260 13.80 -3.77 -4.54
C PHE A 260 12.86 -3.88 -3.34
N VAL A 261 12.21 -5.02 -3.21
CA VAL A 261 11.25 -5.30 -2.14
C VAL A 261 11.84 -6.33 -1.20
N PHE A 262 12.05 -5.93 0.05
CA PHE A 262 12.54 -6.81 1.10
C PHE A 262 11.38 -7.48 1.83
N SER A 263 11.44 -8.80 1.96
CA SER A 263 10.50 -9.60 2.75
C SER A 263 11.20 -10.21 3.96
N THR A 264 10.61 -10.02 5.15
CA THR A 264 11.18 -10.47 6.42
C THR A 264 10.52 -11.73 6.98
N GLU A 265 9.39 -12.16 6.43
CA GLU A 265 8.59 -13.28 6.94
C GLU A 265 8.37 -14.38 5.91
N ASP A 266 8.24 -15.62 6.43
CA ASP A 266 8.12 -16.83 5.63
C ASP A 266 6.70 -17.22 5.24
N ILE A 267 5.74 -16.84 6.07
CA ILE A 267 4.46 -17.56 6.16
C ILE A 267 3.53 -17.33 4.97
N TYR A 268 3.69 -16.24 4.23
CA TYR A 268 2.78 -15.86 3.15
C TYR A 268 3.47 -15.43 1.85
N GLN A 269 4.76 -15.68 1.69
CA GLN A 269 5.56 -15.12 0.59
C GLN A 269 4.99 -15.48 -0.78
N ASP A 270 4.55 -16.71 -1.00
CA ASP A 270 4.02 -17.14 -2.29
C ASP A 270 2.74 -16.40 -2.69
N TYR A 271 1.94 -15.95 -1.72
CA TYR A 271 0.73 -15.18 -1.99
C TYR A 271 1.00 -13.73 -2.33
N PHE A 272 2.06 -13.14 -1.77
CA PHE A 272 2.35 -11.71 -1.83
C PHE A 272 3.48 -11.34 -2.79
N TYR A 273 4.02 -12.26 -3.56
CA TYR A 273 5.00 -11.94 -4.58
C TYR A 273 4.43 -11.01 -5.63
N MET A 274 5.06 -9.84 -5.79
CA MET A 274 4.63 -8.81 -6.75
C MET A 274 4.57 -9.34 -8.17
N ASN A 275 5.59 -10.10 -8.57
CA ASN A 275 5.66 -10.70 -9.91
C ASN A 275 4.60 -11.79 -10.15
N LYS A 276 3.99 -12.35 -9.10
CA LYS A 276 2.85 -13.28 -9.21
C LYS A 276 1.51 -12.53 -9.27
N ILE A 277 1.43 -11.37 -8.62
CA ILE A 277 0.23 -10.53 -8.54
C ILE A 277 0.08 -9.69 -9.80
N PHE A 278 1.16 -9.05 -10.22
CA PHE A 278 1.16 -8.09 -11.32
C PHE A 278 2.02 -8.54 -12.50
N LYS A 279 1.56 -8.26 -13.72
CA LYS A 279 2.41 -8.21 -14.91
C LYS A 279 3.05 -6.83 -14.94
N LEU A 280 4.18 -6.71 -14.25
CA LEU A 280 4.87 -5.45 -14.04
C LEU A 280 5.58 -4.98 -15.32
N PRO A 281 5.60 -3.67 -15.61
CA PRO A 281 6.31 -3.12 -16.76
C PRO A 281 7.83 -3.15 -16.57
N TYR A 282 8.27 -3.30 -15.32
CA TYR A 282 9.68 -3.31 -14.92
C TYR A 282 9.97 -4.49 -13.99
N LYS A 283 11.24 -4.87 -13.93
CA LYS A 283 11.69 -5.93 -13.03
C LYS A 283 11.61 -5.46 -11.58
N VAL A 284 10.90 -6.22 -10.75
CA VAL A 284 10.93 -6.09 -9.29
C VAL A 284 11.83 -7.16 -8.72
N ASN A 285 12.80 -6.74 -7.92
CA ASN A 285 13.73 -7.61 -7.23
C ASN A 285 13.18 -7.89 -5.83
N GLU A 286 12.57 -9.06 -5.65
CA GLU A 286 12.05 -9.49 -4.36
C GLU A 286 13.14 -10.25 -3.61
N ILE A 287 13.60 -9.68 -2.50
CA ILE A 287 14.75 -10.16 -1.74
C ILE A 287 14.27 -10.56 -0.35
N ARG A 288 14.49 -11.83 -0.01
CA ARG A 288 14.24 -12.30 1.34
C ARG A 288 15.40 -11.92 2.25
N ILE A 289 15.08 -11.33 3.40
CA ILE A 289 16.04 -10.91 4.41
C ILE A 289 15.57 -11.43 5.78
N ASN A 290 16.47 -12.05 6.53
CA ASN A 290 16.22 -12.34 7.92
C ASN A 290 16.30 -11.03 8.73
N THR A 291 15.38 -10.80 9.66
CA THR A 291 15.36 -9.62 10.54
C THR A 291 16.66 -9.44 11.33
N GLY A 292 17.26 -10.57 11.76
CA GLY A 292 18.55 -10.61 12.43
C GLY A 292 19.74 -10.78 11.48
N ILE A 293 19.67 -10.30 10.23
CA ILE A 293 20.72 -10.44 9.24
C ILE A 293 22.08 -9.98 9.80
N ASN A 294 23.07 -10.87 9.78
CA ASN A 294 24.41 -10.55 10.23
C ASN A 294 25.20 -9.77 9.16
N SER A 295 26.30 -9.14 9.55
CA SER A 295 27.09 -8.27 8.68
C SER A 295 27.66 -8.97 7.44
N LYS A 296 27.94 -10.28 7.48
CA LYS A 296 28.46 -11.05 6.34
C LYS A 296 27.36 -11.30 5.30
N GLU A 297 26.18 -11.67 5.76
CA GLU A 297 25.00 -11.86 4.90
C GLU A 297 24.54 -10.54 4.29
N ALA A 298 24.52 -9.46 5.10
CA ALA A 298 24.21 -8.12 4.64
C ALA A 298 25.14 -7.70 3.48
N LYS A 299 26.45 -7.87 3.62
CA LYS A 299 27.42 -7.58 2.55
C LYS A 299 27.16 -8.38 1.28
N LYS A 300 26.77 -9.65 1.38
CA LYS A 300 26.43 -10.49 0.21
C LYS A 300 25.20 -9.95 -0.51
N VAL A 301 24.16 -9.62 0.23
CA VAL A 301 22.92 -9.03 -0.33
C VAL A 301 23.23 -7.67 -0.99
N LEU A 302 24.00 -6.81 -0.31
CA LEU A 302 24.42 -5.51 -0.84
C LEU A 302 25.19 -5.63 -2.15
N ASN A 303 26.16 -6.52 -2.25
CA ASN A 303 26.93 -6.74 -3.48
C ASN A 303 26.01 -7.15 -4.65
N ASN A 304 25.04 -8.01 -4.41
CA ASN A 304 24.06 -8.40 -5.43
C ASN A 304 23.22 -7.20 -5.87
N ILE A 305 22.74 -6.38 -4.95
CA ILE A 305 21.98 -5.16 -5.23
C ILE A 305 22.79 -4.18 -6.07
N LEU A 306 24.03 -3.88 -5.62
CA LEU A 306 24.88 -2.91 -6.29
C LEU A 306 25.29 -3.32 -7.71
N ASN A 307 25.37 -4.62 -7.98
CA ASN A 307 25.60 -5.14 -9.33
C ASN A 307 24.38 -4.99 -10.25
N GLN A 308 23.17 -4.95 -9.68
CA GLN A 308 21.93 -4.75 -10.44
C GLN A 308 21.61 -3.27 -10.70
N LEU A 309 22.26 -2.34 -10.00
CA LEU A 309 22.07 -0.90 -10.16
C LEU A 309 22.96 -0.27 -11.27
N LYS A 310 23.87 -1.05 -11.83
CA LYS A 310 24.70 -0.62 -12.97
C LYS A 310 23.81 -0.49 -14.21
#